data_e69a2be8ad57505b3bf2ff5cb8ab4a26
#
_entry.id   e69a2be8ad57505b3bf2ff5cb8ab4a26
#
_cell.length_a   1.000
_cell.length_b   1.000
_cell.length_c   1.000
_cell.angle_alpha   90.00
_cell.angle_beta   90.00
_cell.angle_gamma   90.00
#
_symmetry.space_group_name_H-M   'P 1'
#
loop_
_entity.id
_entity.type
_entity.pdbx_description
1 polymer ?
#
loop_
_entity_poly.entity_id
_entity_poly.type
_entity_poly.pdbx_seq_one_letter_code
_entity_poly.pdbx_strand_id
1 'polypeptide(L)'
;MLKYSSKKSAARSTEKEIQAAAKPVRKRDHKKQSLILLSFTILVIILVNLIGAKVFTRFDLTAEKRYTLSPSTRALLDDVNDYIFFRVYLDGEFPAEFKRLRNETREMLNQFRAYNKFITYEFIDPNSLTEKGERDQLFKSLIAKGINPFEVEINESGSQTKQYVFPGAVVSYNGDETGMPIMLNQIGQSPDIILNNSIQNLEYNLASTIKKLIDGKKPTVAFLGGYGQLEDAQIYSAVESLADRYSMQRVKIDGKVSSLTERITDSTGNTSIFNKFKAIVIARPDSALPQRF
;
A
#
# COMPACT_ATOMS: atom_id res chain seq x y z
N MET A 1 -13.91 2.78 109.06
CA MET A 1 -14.30 3.57 107.86
C MET A 1 -13.13 4.00 107.01
N LEU A 2 -12.07 3.19 106.76
CA LEU A 2 -10.84 3.65 106.04
C LEU A 2 -10.46 2.78 104.86
N LYS A 3 -11.26 1.77 104.38
CA LYS A 3 -10.95 0.89 103.29
C LYS A 3 -11.67 1.20 101.96
N TYR A 4 -12.61 2.12 101.92
CA TYR A 4 -13.42 2.45 100.75
C TYR A 4 -12.85 3.65 99.90
N SER A 5 -11.98 4.45 100.47
CA SER A 5 -11.38 5.62 99.77
C SER A 5 -10.22 5.25 98.85
N SER A 6 -9.47 4.19 99.19
CA SER A 6 -8.29 3.76 98.37
C SER A 6 -8.63 3.13 97.04
N LYS A 7 -9.76 2.47 96.94
CA LYS A 7 -10.19 1.83 95.63
C LYS A 7 -10.69 2.84 94.62
N LYS A 8 -11.22 3.97 95.04
CA LYS A 8 -11.73 4.99 94.11
C LYS A 8 -10.58 5.87 93.53
N SER A 9 -9.46 5.97 94.22
CA SER A 9 -8.27 6.67 93.73
C SER A 9 -7.50 5.84 92.67
N ALA A 10 -7.36 4.53 92.84
CA ALA A 10 -6.68 3.66 91.96
C ALA A 10 -7.46 3.48 90.62
N ALA A 11 -8.81 3.39 90.67
CA ALA A 11 -9.64 3.34 89.50
C ALA A 11 -9.58 4.61 88.61
N ARG A 12 -9.41 5.79 89.24
CA ARG A 12 -9.33 7.07 88.57
C ARG A 12 -7.96 7.33 87.86
N SER A 13 -6.89 6.74 88.42
CA SER A 13 -5.55 6.81 87.80
C SER A 13 -5.46 5.89 86.55
N THR A 14 -6.04 4.70 86.62
CA THR A 14 -6.09 3.76 85.48
C THR A 14 -6.96 4.28 84.28
N GLU A 15 -8.07 4.96 84.62
CA GLU A 15 -8.88 5.61 83.56
C GLU A 15 -8.16 6.75 82.85
N LYS A 16 -7.38 7.55 83.66
CA LYS A 16 -6.58 8.65 83.03
C LYS A 16 -5.39 8.16 82.23
N GLU A 17 -4.78 7.08 82.62
CA GLU A 17 -3.70 6.45 81.85
C GLU A 17 -4.23 5.81 80.56
N ILE A 18 -5.42 5.17 80.58
CA ILE A 18 -6.06 4.64 79.40
C ILE A 18 -6.48 5.76 78.40
N GLN A 19 -6.97 6.90 78.87
CA GLN A 19 -7.30 8.06 78.05
C GLN A 19 -6.07 8.77 77.48
N ALA A 20 -4.92 8.76 78.21
CA ALA A 20 -3.68 9.35 77.70
C ALA A 20 -2.95 8.49 76.68
N ALA A 21 -3.23 7.19 76.62
CA ALA A 21 -2.65 6.26 75.65
C ALA A 21 -3.40 6.23 74.29
N ALA A 22 -4.60 6.81 74.19
CA ALA A 22 -5.32 6.96 72.95
C ALA A 22 -4.67 8.04 72.08
N LYS A 23 -3.63 7.69 71.30
CA LYS A 23 -3.09 8.57 70.25
C LYS A 23 -4.26 9.02 69.36
N PRO A 24 -4.38 10.34 69.06
CA PRO A 24 -5.44 10.82 68.20
C PRO A 24 -5.27 10.14 66.82
N VAL A 25 -6.26 9.34 66.43
CA VAL A 25 -6.35 8.82 65.09
C VAL A 25 -6.44 10.02 64.15
N ARG A 26 -5.31 10.32 63.49
CA ARG A 26 -5.20 11.40 62.52
C ARG A 26 -6.28 11.16 61.47
N LYS A 27 -7.36 11.95 61.50
CA LYS A 27 -8.42 11.91 60.48
C LYS A 27 -7.73 12.12 59.12
N ARG A 28 -7.52 11.05 58.40
CA ARG A 28 -7.02 11.11 57.00
C ARG A 28 -8.00 11.95 56.23
N ASP A 29 -7.51 13.05 55.66
CA ASP A 29 -8.29 13.91 54.77
C ASP A 29 -8.68 13.13 53.48
N HIS A 30 -9.69 12.27 53.61
CA HIS A 30 -10.16 11.42 52.52
C HIS A 30 -10.52 12.25 51.26
N LYS A 31 -10.99 13.49 51.48
CA LYS A 31 -11.28 14.40 50.34
C LYS A 31 -10.02 14.77 49.55
N LYS A 32 -8.91 15.10 50.23
CA LYS A 32 -7.63 15.43 49.56
C LYS A 32 -7.04 14.20 48.86
N GLN A 33 -7.10 13.03 49.47
CA GLN A 33 -6.62 11.79 48.90
C GLN A 33 -7.46 11.39 47.64
N SER A 34 -8.79 11.50 47.70
CA SER A 34 -9.68 11.26 46.55
C SER A 34 -9.42 12.25 45.42
N LEU A 35 -9.15 13.51 45.72
CA LEU A 35 -8.84 14.53 44.71
C LEU A 35 -7.49 14.27 44.02
N ILE A 36 -6.47 13.86 44.77
CA ILE A 36 -5.16 13.49 44.26
C ILE A 36 -5.28 12.23 43.36
N LEU A 37 -6.05 11.24 43.83
CA LEU A 37 -6.28 10.00 43.04
C LEU A 37 -7.03 10.31 41.73
N LEU A 38 -8.05 11.16 41.78
CA LEU A 38 -8.80 11.60 40.60
C LEU A 38 -7.89 12.34 39.61
N SER A 39 -7.07 13.29 40.09
CA SER A 39 -6.13 14.00 39.23
C SER A 39 -5.10 13.07 38.59
N PHE A 40 -4.60 12.09 39.33
CA PHE A 40 -3.66 11.09 38.81
C PHE A 40 -4.33 10.20 37.74
N THR A 41 -5.57 9.78 37.99
CA THR A 41 -6.33 8.98 37.00
C THR A 41 -6.57 9.76 35.71
N ILE A 42 -6.95 11.03 35.79
CA ILE A 42 -7.12 11.90 34.63
C ILE A 42 -5.79 12.08 33.88
N LEU A 43 -4.70 12.29 34.59
CA LEU A 43 -3.35 12.43 34.01
C LEU A 43 -2.95 11.15 33.25
N VAL A 44 -3.20 9.97 33.84
CA VAL A 44 -2.92 8.67 33.18
C VAL A 44 -3.77 8.50 31.92
N ILE A 45 -5.06 8.84 31.95
CA ILE A 45 -5.93 8.79 30.79
C ILE A 45 -5.43 9.70 29.68
N ILE A 46 -5.01 10.93 30.01
CA ILE A 46 -4.44 11.87 29.04
C ILE A 46 -3.14 11.31 28.43
N LEU A 47 -2.25 10.77 29.28
CA LEU A 47 -0.98 10.17 28.85
C LEU A 47 -1.19 8.96 27.90
N VAL A 48 -2.12 8.07 28.26
CA VAL A 48 -2.47 6.92 27.42
C VAL A 48 -3.05 7.38 26.08
N ASN A 49 -3.90 8.41 26.06
CA ASN A 49 -4.42 8.99 24.81
C ASN A 49 -3.32 9.64 23.95
N LEU A 50 -2.40 10.39 24.57
CA LEU A 50 -1.27 11.02 23.87
C LEU A 50 -0.30 9.97 23.28
N ILE A 51 -0.03 8.91 24.04
CA ILE A 51 0.80 7.80 23.55
C ILE A 51 0.06 7.05 22.45
N GLY A 52 -1.23 6.75 22.64
CA GLY A 52 -2.06 6.09 21.63
C GLY A 52 -2.20 6.86 20.32
N ALA A 53 -2.21 8.21 20.39
CA ALA A 53 -2.22 9.06 19.20
C ALA A 53 -0.89 9.06 18.43
N LYS A 54 0.23 8.78 19.10
CA LYS A 54 1.56 8.71 18.47
C LYS A 54 1.97 7.30 18.07
N VAL A 55 1.53 6.28 18.79
CA VAL A 55 1.79 4.87 18.51
C VAL A 55 0.60 4.31 17.73
N PHE A 56 0.49 4.68 16.46
CA PHE A 56 -0.52 4.13 15.56
C PHE A 56 -0.08 2.76 15.06
N THR A 57 -0.16 1.74 15.92
CA THR A 57 0.09 0.35 15.52
C THR A 57 -1.25 -0.30 15.22
N ARG A 58 -1.57 -0.49 13.95
CA ARG A 58 -2.70 -1.32 13.54
C ARG A 58 -2.37 -2.78 13.82
N PHE A 59 -3.06 -3.37 14.77
CA PHE A 59 -3.02 -4.83 14.98
C PHE A 59 -4.00 -5.47 14.02
N ASP A 60 -3.47 -6.14 13.02
CA ASP A 60 -4.27 -6.98 12.13
C ASP A 60 -4.62 -8.28 12.87
N LEU A 61 -5.88 -8.37 13.31
CA LEU A 61 -6.44 -9.53 14.01
C LEU A 61 -6.96 -10.59 13.04
N THR A 62 -6.82 -10.40 11.73
CA THR A 62 -7.24 -11.41 10.75
C THR A 62 -6.21 -12.53 10.68
N ALA A 63 -6.69 -13.77 10.57
CA ALA A 63 -5.83 -14.96 10.48
C ALA A 63 -4.90 -14.91 9.24
N GLU A 64 -5.31 -14.20 8.19
CA GLU A 64 -4.61 -14.07 6.91
C GLU A 64 -3.77 -12.78 6.79
N LYS A 65 -3.71 -11.95 7.82
CA LYS A 65 -3.01 -10.64 7.83
C LYS A 65 -3.30 -9.77 6.60
N ARG A 66 -4.57 -9.80 6.13
CA ARG A 66 -5.03 -9.11 4.92
C ARG A 66 -4.82 -7.60 4.95
N TYR A 67 -4.64 -7.05 6.13
CA TYR A 67 -4.46 -5.60 6.36
C TYR A 67 -3.03 -5.25 6.78
N THR A 68 -2.06 -6.11 6.47
CA THR A 68 -0.64 -5.84 6.74
C THR A 68 0.15 -5.95 5.44
N LEU A 69 0.71 -4.83 4.99
CA LEU A 69 1.54 -4.80 3.79
C LEU A 69 2.74 -5.75 3.91
N SER A 70 3.07 -6.43 2.82
CA SER A 70 4.22 -7.31 2.74
C SER A 70 5.54 -6.55 2.97
N PRO A 71 6.60 -7.20 3.45
CA PRO A 71 7.90 -6.55 3.64
C PRO A 71 8.45 -5.93 2.35
N SER A 72 8.21 -6.56 1.19
CA SER A 72 8.61 -6.05 -0.12
C SER A 72 7.86 -4.78 -0.52
N THR A 73 6.56 -4.71 -0.24
CA THR A 73 5.76 -3.50 -0.49
C THR A 73 6.21 -2.35 0.41
N ARG A 74 6.51 -2.64 1.68
CA ARG A 74 7.02 -1.61 2.61
C ARG A 74 8.36 -1.06 2.15
N ALA A 75 9.31 -1.92 1.78
CA ALA A 75 10.60 -1.50 1.25
C ALA A 75 10.45 -0.65 -0.02
N LEU A 76 9.53 -1.01 -0.92
CA LEU A 76 9.21 -0.19 -2.09
C LEU A 76 8.65 1.18 -1.71
N LEU A 77 7.76 1.24 -0.71
CA LEU A 77 7.17 2.50 -0.27
C LEU A 77 8.18 3.41 0.45
N ASP A 78 9.23 2.86 1.07
CA ASP A 78 10.33 3.63 1.66
C ASP A 78 11.13 4.39 0.59
N ASP A 79 11.18 3.87 -0.65
CA ASP A 79 11.85 4.51 -1.79
C ASP A 79 10.99 5.62 -2.45
N VAL A 80 9.72 5.76 -2.08
CA VAL A 80 8.83 6.80 -2.62
C VAL A 80 9.10 8.13 -1.93
N ASN A 81 9.66 9.08 -2.70
CA ASN A 81 10.07 10.39 -2.20
C ASN A 81 9.23 11.56 -2.73
N ASP A 82 8.27 11.30 -3.63
CA ASP A 82 7.38 12.32 -4.19
C ASP A 82 5.96 11.76 -4.34
N TYR A 83 4.99 12.64 -4.59
CA TYR A 83 3.58 12.29 -4.63
C TYR A 83 3.23 11.33 -5.76
N ILE A 84 2.61 10.22 -5.41
CA ILE A 84 1.94 9.30 -6.33
C ILE A 84 0.44 9.47 -6.16
N PHE A 85 -0.25 9.79 -7.25
CA PHE A 85 -1.68 10.06 -7.25
C PHE A 85 -2.44 8.97 -8.00
N PHE A 86 -3.38 8.32 -7.33
CA PHE A 86 -4.25 7.29 -7.90
C PHE A 86 -5.62 7.87 -8.18
N ARG A 87 -6.02 7.95 -9.44
CA ARG A 87 -7.39 8.23 -9.88
C ARG A 87 -8.09 6.92 -10.14
N VAL A 88 -8.90 6.46 -9.17
CA VAL A 88 -9.57 5.16 -9.21
C VAL A 88 -10.95 5.32 -9.82
N TYR A 89 -11.17 4.74 -10.99
CA TYR A 89 -12.43 4.84 -11.73
C TYR A 89 -13.43 3.73 -11.33
N LEU A 90 -13.60 3.58 -10.03
CA LEU A 90 -14.45 2.57 -9.41
C LEU A 90 -15.33 3.22 -8.34
N ASP A 91 -16.13 4.22 -8.76
CA ASP A 91 -17.15 4.85 -7.94
C ASP A 91 -18.48 4.97 -8.71
N GLY A 92 -19.56 5.17 -7.99
CA GLY A 92 -20.92 5.24 -8.51
C GLY A 92 -21.84 4.13 -7.96
N GLU A 93 -22.98 3.96 -8.60
CA GLU A 93 -23.92 2.88 -8.28
C GLU A 93 -23.50 1.59 -9.00
N PHE A 94 -23.27 0.54 -8.22
CA PHE A 94 -22.81 -0.76 -8.72
C PHE A 94 -23.55 -1.91 -8.06
N PRO A 95 -23.55 -3.11 -8.69
CA PRO A 95 -23.85 -4.36 -8.01
C PRO A 95 -22.94 -4.57 -6.78
N ALA A 96 -23.40 -5.40 -5.83
CA ALA A 96 -22.73 -5.61 -4.54
C ALA A 96 -21.27 -6.04 -4.68
N GLU A 97 -20.96 -6.81 -5.71
CA GLU A 97 -19.63 -7.34 -6.03
C GLU A 97 -18.64 -6.21 -6.32
N PHE A 98 -19.00 -5.23 -7.13
CA PHE A 98 -18.15 -4.08 -7.44
C PHE A 98 -18.06 -3.10 -6.25
N LYS A 99 -19.13 -2.97 -5.44
CA LYS A 99 -19.07 -2.21 -4.17
C LYS A 99 -18.02 -2.83 -3.21
N ARG A 100 -17.94 -4.16 -3.16
CA ARG A 100 -16.93 -4.87 -2.38
C ARG A 100 -15.53 -4.57 -2.94
N LEU A 101 -15.30 -4.70 -4.24
CA LEU A 101 -14.01 -4.40 -4.87
C LEU A 101 -13.56 -2.96 -4.60
N ARG A 102 -14.48 -1.99 -4.72
CA ARG A 102 -14.22 -0.59 -4.39
C ARG A 102 -13.76 -0.42 -2.94
N ASN A 103 -14.46 -1.06 -2.00
CA ASN A 103 -14.17 -0.93 -0.58
C ASN A 103 -12.82 -1.57 -0.22
N GLU A 104 -12.50 -2.74 -0.76
CA GLU A 104 -11.21 -3.41 -0.57
C GLU A 104 -10.07 -2.58 -1.20
N THR A 105 -10.29 -2.00 -2.39
CA THR A 105 -9.32 -1.10 -3.03
C THR A 105 -9.08 0.15 -2.19
N ARG A 106 -10.14 0.75 -1.63
CA ARG A 106 -10.02 1.92 -0.75
C ARG A 106 -9.25 1.59 0.52
N GLU A 107 -9.52 0.44 1.13
CA GLU A 107 -8.83 0.02 2.34
C GLU A 107 -7.34 -0.26 2.05
N MET A 108 -7.02 -0.92 0.97
CA MET A 108 -5.63 -1.15 0.56
C MET A 108 -4.88 0.17 0.32
N LEU A 109 -5.48 1.13 -0.41
CA LEU A 109 -4.90 2.45 -0.61
C LEU A 109 -4.75 3.25 0.70
N ASN A 110 -5.67 3.08 1.66
CA ASN A 110 -5.54 3.64 3.00
C ASN A 110 -4.29 3.10 3.72
N GLN A 111 -3.98 1.82 3.57
CA GLN A 111 -2.79 1.21 4.17
C GLN A 111 -1.51 1.74 3.52
N PHE A 112 -1.48 1.84 2.20
CA PHE A 112 -0.37 2.44 1.48
C PHE A 112 -0.14 3.89 1.94
N ARG A 113 -1.21 4.70 2.02
CA ARG A 113 -1.16 6.10 2.50
C ARG A 113 -0.76 6.21 3.98
N ALA A 114 -1.21 5.29 4.82
CA ALA A 114 -0.83 5.27 6.24
C ALA A 114 0.67 4.94 6.42
N TYR A 115 1.23 4.13 5.52
CA TYR A 115 2.65 3.80 5.53
C TYR A 115 3.50 4.93 4.92
N ASN A 116 3.10 5.48 3.78
CA ASN A 116 3.80 6.59 3.14
C ASN A 116 2.82 7.71 2.74
N LYS A 117 3.02 8.90 3.32
CA LYS A 117 2.20 10.10 3.12
C LYS A 117 2.16 10.62 1.68
N PHE A 118 3.11 10.23 0.85
CA PHE A 118 3.15 10.62 -0.55
C PHE A 118 2.16 9.85 -1.42
N ILE A 119 1.52 8.81 -0.89
CA ILE A 119 0.44 8.09 -1.58
C ILE A 119 -0.86 8.86 -1.38
N THR A 120 -1.45 9.32 -2.49
CA THR A 120 -2.73 10.03 -2.50
C THR A 120 -3.66 9.38 -3.51
N TYR A 121 -4.97 9.47 -3.28
CA TYR A 121 -5.94 8.88 -4.19
C TYR A 121 -7.28 9.60 -4.13
N GLU A 122 -8.04 9.46 -5.23
CA GLU A 122 -9.45 9.82 -5.33
C GLU A 122 -10.22 8.72 -6.05
N PHE A 123 -11.51 8.61 -5.73
CA PHE A 123 -12.43 7.73 -6.45
C PHE A 123 -13.32 8.59 -7.33
N ILE A 124 -13.44 8.19 -8.59
CA ILE A 124 -14.17 8.92 -9.63
C ILE A 124 -15.23 8.00 -10.21
N ASP A 125 -16.47 8.51 -10.30
CA ASP A 125 -17.50 7.87 -11.10
C ASP A 125 -17.39 8.32 -12.55
N PRO A 126 -16.95 7.42 -13.47
CA PRO A 126 -16.81 7.77 -14.88
C PRO A 126 -18.15 8.06 -15.58
N ASN A 127 -19.28 7.65 -14.98
CA ASN A 127 -20.60 7.89 -15.53
C ASN A 127 -21.23 9.22 -15.06
N SER A 128 -20.61 9.90 -14.08
CA SER A 128 -21.09 11.19 -13.54
C SER A 128 -21.01 12.34 -14.54
N LEU A 129 -20.20 12.18 -15.61
CA LEU A 129 -20.09 13.19 -16.67
C LEU A 129 -21.41 13.30 -17.45
N THR A 130 -21.99 14.48 -17.42
CA THR A 130 -23.30 14.77 -18.05
C THR A 130 -23.21 14.85 -19.56
N GLU A 131 -22.08 15.38 -20.08
CA GLU A 131 -21.84 15.49 -21.51
C GLU A 131 -21.37 14.19 -22.12
N LYS A 132 -22.15 13.69 -23.07
CA LYS A 132 -21.84 12.42 -23.76
C LYS A 132 -20.46 12.44 -24.44
N GLY A 133 -20.08 13.57 -25.03
CA GLY A 133 -18.80 13.72 -25.73
C GLY A 133 -17.60 13.57 -24.79
N GLU A 134 -17.63 14.21 -23.61
CA GLU A 134 -16.57 14.12 -22.60
C GLU A 134 -16.49 12.71 -22.00
N ARG A 135 -17.63 12.11 -21.72
CA ARG A 135 -17.71 10.74 -21.21
C ARG A 135 -17.10 9.74 -22.19
N ASP A 136 -17.45 9.83 -23.48
CA ASP A 136 -16.91 8.94 -24.51
C ASP A 136 -15.40 9.13 -24.70
N GLN A 137 -14.87 10.37 -24.54
CA GLN A 137 -13.44 10.63 -24.56
C GLN A 137 -12.74 10.03 -23.33
N LEU A 138 -13.32 10.18 -22.14
CA LEU A 138 -12.80 9.54 -20.94
C LEU A 138 -12.73 8.02 -21.12
N PHE A 139 -13.80 7.38 -21.57
CA PHE A 139 -13.84 5.93 -21.79
C PHE A 139 -12.76 5.47 -22.76
N LYS A 140 -12.59 6.16 -23.90
CA LYS A 140 -11.52 5.87 -24.85
C LYS A 140 -10.14 6.01 -24.22
N SER A 141 -9.92 7.03 -23.40
CA SER A 141 -8.65 7.25 -22.71
C SER A 141 -8.33 6.15 -21.70
N LEU A 142 -9.34 5.66 -20.96
CA LEU A 142 -9.18 4.56 -20.00
C LEU A 142 -8.84 3.25 -20.71
N ILE A 143 -9.55 2.94 -21.82
CA ILE A 143 -9.29 1.75 -22.64
C ILE A 143 -7.87 1.81 -23.24
N ALA A 144 -7.45 2.97 -23.75
CA ALA A 144 -6.09 3.16 -24.26
C ALA A 144 -5.00 2.95 -23.22
N LYS A 145 -5.32 3.17 -21.93
CA LYS A 145 -4.43 2.89 -20.79
C LYS A 145 -4.58 1.44 -20.26
N GLY A 146 -5.33 0.58 -20.93
CA GLY A 146 -5.53 -0.82 -20.54
C GLY A 146 -6.58 -1.05 -19.46
N ILE A 147 -7.40 -0.05 -19.14
CA ILE A 147 -8.52 -0.17 -18.21
C ILE A 147 -9.78 -0.47 -19.01
N ASN A 148 -10.17 -1.75 -19.07
CA ASN A 148 -11.31 -2.18 -19.86
C ASN A 148 -12.63 -2.06 -19.10
N PRO A 149 -13.73 -1.69 -19.78
CA PRO A 149 -15.04 -1.62 -19.17
C PRO A 149 -15.65 -3.00 -18.94
N PHE A 150 -16.46 -3.11 -17.88
CA PHE A 150 -17.38 -4.22 -17.64
C PHE A 150 -18.81 -3.69 -17.74
N GLU A 151 -19.63 -4.35 -18.53
CA GLU A 151 -21.05 -4.04 -18.62
C GLU A 151 -21.77 -4.67 -17.41
N VAL A 152 -22.52 -3.87 -16.66
CA VAL A 152 -23.30 -4.32 -15.51
C VAL A 152 -24.75 -3.86 -15.66
N GLU A 153 -25.68 -4.65 -15.13
CA GLU A 153 -27.08 -4.28 -15.05
C GLU A 153 -27.40 -3.76 -13.66
N ILE A 154 -27.97 -2.58 -13.60
CA ILE A 154 -28.39 -1.93 -12.35
C ILE A 154 -29.91 -1.84 -12.35
N ASN A 155 -30.53 -2.24 -11.25
CA ASN A 155 -31.96 -2.07 -11.01
C ASN A 155 -32.19 -0.75 -10.28
N GLU A 156 -32.51 0.30 -10.99
CA GLU A 156 -32.97 1.56 -10.41
C GLU A 156 -34.46 1.69 -10.53
N SER A 157 -35.14 1.81 -9.39
CA SER A 157 -36.57 2.13 -9.32
C SER A 157 -37.51 1.27 -10.20
N GLY A 158 -37.13 -0.02 -10.41
CA GLY A 158 -37.89 -0.96 -11.24
C GLY A 158 -37.58 -0.93 -12.74
N SER A 159 -36.57 -0.16 -13.16
CA SER A 159 -36.01 -0.19 -14.52
C SER A 159 -34.61 -0.81 -14.50
N GLN A 160 -34.34 -1.73 -15.44
CA GLN A 160 -33.02 -2.27 -15.66
C GLN A 160 -32.25 -1.33 -16.58
N THR A 161 -31.16 -0.76 -16.07
CA THR A 161 -30.27 0.10 -16.86
C THR A 161 -28.91 -0.56 -17.00
N LYS A 162 -28.36 -0.57 -18.20
CA LYS A 162 -27.01 -1.03 -18.47
C LYS A 162 -26.02 0.10 -18.24
N GLN A 163 -24.98 -0.19 -17.49
CA GLN A 163 -23.92 0.78 -17.16
C GLN A 163 -22.55 0.15 -17.35
N TYR A 164 -21.55 1.00 -17.67
CA TYR A 164 -20.15 0.56 -17.74
C TYR A 164 -19.43 0.89 -16.45
N VAL A 165 -18.73 -0.11 -15.91
CA VAL A 165 -17.84 0.03 -14.76
C VAL A 165 -16.40 -0.13 -15.26
N PHE A 166 -15.50 0.73 -14.82
CA PHE A 166 -14.09 0.72 -15.17
C PHE A 166 -13.24 0.35 -13.94
N PRO A 167 -13.08 -0.93 -13.61
CA PRO A 167 -12.35 -1.35 -12.42
C PRO A 167 -10.86 -1.21 -12.62
N GLY A 168 -10.37 0.00 -12.47
CA GLY A 168 -8.98 0.37 -12.65
C GLY A 168 -8.66 1.76 -12.12
N ALA A 169 -7.39 2.10 -12.16
CA ALA A 169 -6.90 3.43 -11.79
C ALA A 169 -5.91 3.96 -12.81
N VAL A 170 -5.88 5.27 -12.99
CA VAL A 170 -4.76 5.96 -13.63
C VAL A 170 -3.85 6.47 -12.53
N VAL A 171 -2.60 6.08 -12.58
CA VAL A 171 -1.59 6.40 -11.57
C VAL A 171 -0.59 7.37 -12.16
N SER A 172 -0.37 8.48 -11.46
CA SER A 172 0.53 9.56 -11.91
C SER A 172 1.70 9.71 -10.93
N TYR A 173 2.91 9.88 -11.46
CA TYR A 173 4.12 10.16 -10.72
C TYR A 173 5.08 10.98 -11.56
N ASN A 174 5.57 12.12 -11.06
CA ASN A 174 6.53 13.00 -11.76
C ASN A 174 6.14 13.39 -13.20
N GLY A 175 4.84 13.52 -13.48
CA GLY A 175 4.33 13.85 -14.82
C GLY A 175 4.09 12.66 -15.73
N ASP A 176 4.59 11.47 -15.38
CA ASP A 176 4.28 10.23 -16.07
C ASP A 176 2.97 9.63 -15.57
N GLU A 177 2.20 9.03 -16.47
CA GLU A 177 0.94 8.35 -16.13
C GLU A 177 0.93 6.93 -16.67
N THR A 178 0.38 6.02 -15.89
CA THR A 178 0.14 4.63 -16.32
C THR A 178 -1.25 4.15 -15.88
N GLY A 179 -1.89 3.33 -16.71
CA GLY A 179 -3.10 2.63 -16.32
C GLY A 179 -2.77 1.41 -15.46
N MET A 180 -3.60 1.19 -14.46
CA MET A 180 -3.57 0.03 -13.56
C MET A 180 -4.94 -0.63 -13.57
N PRO A 181 -5.15 -1.71 -14.33
CA PRO A 181 -6.37 -2.49 -14.21
C PRO A 181 -6.42 -3.18 -12.84
N ILE A 182 -7.50 -2.99 -12.11
CA ILE A 182 -7.75 -3.66 -10.82
C ILE A 182 -8.35 -5.04 -11.07
N MET A 183 -9.23 -5.14 -12.08
CA MET A 183 -9.87 -6.38 -12.47
C MET A 183 -9.52 -6.71 -13.93
N LEU A 184 -8.98 -7.90 -14.15
CA LEU A 184 -8.66 -8.40 -15.47
C LEU A 184 -9.70 -9.45 -15.88
N ASN A 185 -10.25 -9.30 -17.08
CA ASN A 185 -11.16 -10.28 -17.62
C ASN A 185 -10.39 -11.59 -17.91
N GLN A 186 -10.85 -12.69 -17.31
CA GLN A 186 -10.26 -14.02 -17.49
C GLN A 186 -11.25 -14.91 -18.21
N ILE A 187 -10.89 -15.33 -19.42
CA ILE A 187 -11.76 -16.18 -20.26
C ILE A 187 -12.02 -17.50 -19.53
N GLY A 188 -13.31 -17.88 -19.43
CA GLY A 188 -13.73 -19.15 -18.84
C GLY A 188 -13.86 -19.16 -17.32
N GLN A 189 -13.67 -18.05 -16.63
CA GLN A 189 -13.90 -17.95 -15.19
C GLN A 189 -15.21 -17.23 -14.87
N SER A 190 -15.84 -17.62 -13.76
CA SER A 190 -17.03 -16.90 -13.28
C SER A 190 -16.65 -15.53 -12.70
N PRO A 191 -17.57 -14.54 -12.75
CA PRO A 191 -17.34 -13.19 -12.22
C PRO A 191 -16.87 -13.18 -10.77
N ASP A 192 -17.40 -14.06 -9.91
CA ASP A 192 -17.02 -14.17 -8.51
C ASP A 192 -15.55 -14.59 -8.31
N ILE A 193 -15.07 -15.53 -9.13
CA ILE A 193 -13.67 -15.98 -9.10
C ILE A 193 -12.76 -14.83 -9.54
N ILE A 194 -13.11 -14.14 -10.62
CA ILE A 194 -12.34 -12.99 -11.13
C ILE A 194 -12.26 -11.91 -10.05
N LEU A 195 -13.37 -11.60 -9.40
CA LEU A 195 -13.43 -10.61 -8.33
C LEU A 195 -12.56 -10.98 -7.14
N ASN A 196 -12.68 -12.22 -6.64
CA ASN A 196 -11.89 -12.67 -5.50
C ASN A 196 -10.38 -12.67 -5.83
N ASN A 197 -9.99 -13.11 -7.02
CA ASN A 197 -8.61 -13.04 -7.48
C ASN A 197 -8.12 -11.59 -7.58
N SER A 198 -8.96 -10.68 -8.05
CA SER A 198 -8.63 -9.25 -8.15
C SER A 198 -8.38 -8.64 -6.78
N ILE A 199 -9.21 -8.97 -5.78
CA ILE A 199 -9.04 -8.52 -4.40
C ILE A 199 -7.74 -9.07 -3.80
N GLN A 200 -7.43 -10.35 -4.01
CA GLN A 200 -6.21 -10.97 -3.50
C GLN A 200 -4.94 -10.36 -4.12
N ASN A 201 -5.02 -9.89 -5.35
CA ASN A 201 -3.89 -9.32 -6.07
C ASN A 201 -3.76 -7.79 -5.93
N LEU A 202 -4.63 -7.12 -5.16
CA LEU A 202 -4.64 -5.66 -5.04
C LEU A 202 -3.28 -5.08 -4.59
N GLU A 203 -2.69 -5.64 -3.53
CA GLU A 203 -1.39 -5.20 -3.04
C GLU A 203 -0.31 -5.32 -4.12
N TYR A 204 -0.26 -6.46 -4.79
CA TYR A 204 0.70 -6.70 -5.86
C TYR A 204 0.50 -5.72 -7.03
N ASN A 205 -0.75 -5.49 -7.46
CA ASN A 205 -1.06 -4.59 -8.56
C ASN A 205 -0.67 -3.15 -8.23
N LEU A 206 -0.98 -2.68 -7.03
CA LEU A 206 -0.58 -1.35 -6.55
C LEU A 206 0.95 -1.22 -6.48
N ALA A 207 1.62 -2.16 -5.81
CA ALA A 207 3.07 -2.14 -5.64
C ALA A 207 3.80 -2.24 -6.98
N SER A 208 3.38 -3.13 -7.89
CA SER A 208 4.00 -3.27 -9.21
C SER A 208 3.85 -2.02 -10.07
N THR A 209 2.70 -1.33 -9.96
CA THR A 209 2.45 -0.07 -10.67
C THR A 209 3.32 1.06 -10.14
N ILE A 210 3.43 1.18 -8.81
CA ILE A 210 4.34 2.14 -8.17
C ILE A 210 5.77 1.88 -8.62
N LYS A 211 6.22 0.61 -8.54
CA LYS A 211 7.57 0.24 -8.97
C LYS A 211 7.85 0.61 -10.42
N LYS A 212 6.91 0.32 -11.32
CA LYS A 212 7.01 0.67 -12.75
C LYS A 212 7.19 2.18 -12.96
N LEU A 213 6.50 3.00 -12.17
CA LEU A 213 6.60 4.45 -12.26
C LEU A 213 7.90 5.00 -11.66
N ILE A 214 8.37 4.45 -10.53
CA ILE A 214 9.63 4.86 -9.89
C ILE A 214 10.84 4.45 -10.72
N ASP A 215 10.86 3.20 -11.20
CA ASP A 215 11.96 2.70 -12.02
C ASP A 215 12.06 3.45 -13.37
N GLY A 216 11.02 4.17 -13.77
CA GLY A 216 10.96 4.99 -14.99
C GLY A 216 11.07 4.12 -16.25
N LYS A 217 12.11 4.34 -17.05
CA LYS A 217 12.33 3.57 -18.28
C LYS A 217 12.57 2.10 -17.95
N LYS A 218 11.81 1.21 -18.60
CA LYS A 218 12.03 -0.23 -18.48
C LYS A 218 13.50 -0.56 -18.77
N PRO A 219 14.20 -1.30 -17.89
CA PRO A 219 15.56 -1.73 -18.17
C PRO A 219 15.57 -2.58 -19.45
N THR A 220 16.55 -2.33 -20.31
CA THR A 220 16.64 -3.01 -21.60
C THR A 220 17.35 -4.36 -21.46
N VAL A 221 16.75 -5.40 -22.03
CA VAL A 221 17.33 -6.75 -22.17
C VAL A 221 17.63 -7.00 -23.65
N ALA A 222 18.85 -7.39 -23.93
CA ALA A 222 19.27 -7.71 -25.29
C ALA A 222 19.06 -9.20 -25.59
N PHE A 223 18.41 -9.51 -26.71
CA PHE A 223 18.47 -10.83 -27.33
C PHE A 223 19.59 -10.84 -28.39
N LEU A 224 20.56 -11.70 -28.21
CA LEU A 224 21.67 -11.82 -29.15
C LEU A 224 21.18 -12.41 -30.47
N GLY A 225 21.60 -11.83 -31.58
CA GLY A 225 21.29 -12.28 -32.94
C GLY A 225 22.57 -12.43 -33.78
N GLY A 226 22.46 -13.22 -34.89
CA GLY A 226 23.54 -13.32 -35.87
C GLY A 226 24.47 -14.52 -35.72
N TYR A 227 24.17 -15.46 -34.79
CA TYR A 227 24.98 -16.67 -34.55
C TYR A 227 24.08 -17.93 -34.52
N GLY A 228 23.11 -18.00 -35.43
CA GLY A 228 22.18 -19.12 -35.51
C GLY A 228 21.18 -19.22 -34.34
N GLN A 229 21.02 -18.14 -33.59
CA GLN A 229 20.05 -18.11 -32.49
C GLN A 229 18.61 -18.19 -33.03
N LEU A 230 17.70 -18.54 -32.12
CA LEU A 230 16.26 -18.56 -32.37
C LEU A 230 15.77 -17.24 -32.98
N GLU A 231 14.92 -17.32 -33.97
CA GLU A 231 14.30 -16.18 -34.63
C GLU A 231 13.18 -15.56 -33.78
N ASP A 232 12.73 -14.33 -34.12
CA ASP A 232 11.75 -13.58 -33.39
C ASP A 232 10.45 -14.35 -33.16
N ALA A 233 9.99 -15.13 -34.14
CA ALA A 233 8.80 -15.96 -34.02
C ALA A 233 8.95 -17.06 -32.94
N GLN A 234 10.15 -17.59 -32.76
CA GLN A 234 10.42 -18.68 -31.81
C GLN A 234 10.58 -18.16 -30.36
N ILE A 235 11.01 -16.90 -30.19
CA ILE A 235 11.17 -16.26 -28.88
C ILE A 235 9.98 -15.37 -28.50
N TYR A 236 8.96 -15.26 -29.35
CA TYR A 236 7.83 -14.34 -29.18
C TYR A 236 7.17 -14.44 -27.80
N SER A 237 6.82 -15.64 -27.36
CA SER A 237 6.19 -15.85 -26.06
C SER A 237 7.07 -15.42 -24.88
N ALA A 238 8.39 -15.61 -24.98
CA ALA A 238 9.34 -15.16 -23.96
C ALA A 238 9.45 -13.63 -23.95
N VAL A 239 9.51 -13.01 -25.13
CA VAL A 239 9.53 -11.55 -25.28
C VAL A 239 8.23 -10.94 -24.73
N GLU A 240 7.07 -11.48 -25.08
CA GLU A 240 5.77 -11.03 -24.62
C GLU A 240 5.66 -11.11 -23.07
N SER A 241 6.09 -12.24 -22.49
CA SER A 241 6.07 -12.42 -21.02
C SER A 241 6.97 -11.45 -20.27
N LEU A 242 8.05 -11.00 -20.90
CA LEU A 242 9.00 -10.06 -20.29
C LEU A 242 8.71 -8.59 -20.61
N ALA A 243 7.90 -8.32 -21.66
CA ALA A 243 7.64 -6.98 -22.18
C ALA A 243 6.97 -6.03 -21.15
N ASP A 244 6.27 -6.59 -20.17
CA ASP A 244 5.69 -5.79 -19.07
C ASP A 244 6.73 -5.12 -18.19
N ARG A 245 7.89 -5.76 -18.00
CA ARG A 245 8.93 -5.30 -17.05
C ARG A 245 10.21 -4.84 -17.72
N TYR A 246 10.48 -5.29 -18.96
CA TYR A 246 11.72 -5.02 -19.65
C TYR A 246 11.44 -4.51 -21.07
N SER A 247 12.32 -3.63 -21.57
CA SER A 247 12.38 -3.31 -23.00
C SER A 247 13.25 -4.35 -23.69
N MET A 248 12.73 -4.97 -24.76
CA MET A 248 13.45 -6.02 -25.48
C MET A 248 14.10 -5.46 -26.73
N GLN A 249 15.37 -5.73 -26.93
CA GLN A 249 16.10 -5.33 -28.12
C GLN A 249 16.93 -6.48 -28.67
N ARG A 250 16.81 -6.73 -29.98
CA ARG A 250 17.72 -7.64 -30.66
C ARG A 250 19.02 -6.94 -31.02
N VAL A 251 20.14 -7.54 -30.65
CA VAL A 251 21.49 -6.95 -30.82
C VAL A 251 22.39 -7.96 -31.52
N LYS A 252 23.14 -7.49 -32.52
CA LYS A 252 24.25 -8.24 -33.11
C LYS A 252 25.56 -7.74 -32.49
N ILE A 253 26.38 -8.66 -32.06
CA ILE A 253 27.73 -8.33 -31.59
C ILE A 253 28.65 -8.27 -32.80
N ASP A 254 29.20 -7.11 -33.07
CA ASP A 254 30.11 -6.84 -34.19
C ASP A 254 31.60 -6.85 -33.79
N GLY A 255 31.90 -7.39 -32.60
CA GLY A 255 33.24 -7.38 -32.04
C GLY A 255 33.67 -6.03 -31.43
N LYS A 256 32.76 -5.04 -31.37
CA LYS A 256 33.01 -3.76 -30.72
C LYS A 256 32.36 -3.70 -29.35
N VAL A 257 33.06 -3.19 -28.37
CA VAL A 257 32.54 -2.99 -27.02
C VAL A 257 31.30 -2.06 -27.03
N SER A 258 31.22 -1.14 -28.01
CA SER A 258 30.12 -0.22 -28.18
C SER A 258 28.79 -0.88 -28.56
N SER A 259 28.78 -2.12 -29.01
CA SER A 259 27.53 -2.84 -29.24
C SER A 259 26.78 -3.13 -27.93
N LEU A 260 27.48 -3.27 -26.83
CA LEU A 260 26.90 -3.59 -25.50
C LEU A 260 27.02 -2.48 -24.47
N THR A 261 27.91 -1.48 -24.73
CA THR A 261 28.19 -0.40 -23.78
C THR A 261 27.97 0.98 -24.40
N GLU A 262 27.68 1.95 -23.56
CA GLU A 262 27.57 3.35 -23.89
C GLU A 262 28.64 4.16 -23.17
N ARG A 263 29.23 5.14 -23.85
CA ARG A 263 30.18 6.07 -23.25
C ARG A 263 29.46 7.38 -23.00
N ILE A 264 29.42 7.78 -21.75
CA ILE A 264 28.85 9.06 -21.35
C ILE A 264 30.01 9.94 -20.87
N THR A 265 30.22 11.08 -21.54
CA THR A 265 31.20 12.08 -21.12
C THR A 265 30.47 13.18 -20.37
N ASP A 266 30.85 13.45 -19.13
CA ASP A 266 30.28 14.51 -18.32
C ASP A 266 30.76 15.91 -18.76
N SER A 267 30.19 16.95 -18.17
CA SER A 267 30.56 18.36 -18.45
C SER A 267 32.00 18.70 -18.05
N THR A 268 32.68 17.83 -17.31
CA THR A 268 34.08 17.99 -16.88
C THR A 268 35.05 17.24 -17.78
N GLY A 269 34.56 16.52 -18.82
CA GLY A 269 35.38 15.76 -19.76
C GLY A 269 35.68 14.34 -19.30
N ASN A 270 35.19 13.88 -18.15
CA ASN A 270 35.37 12.52 -17.69
C ASN A 270 34.42 11.58 -18.44
N THR A 271 34.99 10.51 -19.02
CA THR A 271 34.19 9.50 -19.74
C THR A 271 34.00 8.25 -18.87
N SER A 272 32.72 7.93 -18.63
CA SER A 272 32.32 6.71 -17.95
C SER A 272 31.68 5.73 -18.93
N ILE A 273 31.93 4.42 -18.74
CA ILE A 273 31.38 3.36 -19.58
C ILE A 273 30.26 2.67 -18.81
N PHE A 274 29.08 2.64 -19.40
CA PHE A 274 27.88 2.00 -18.85
C PHE A 274 27.43 0.86 -19.72
N ASN A 275 26.86 -0.19 -19.12
CA ASN A 275 26.21 -1.26 -19.86
C ASN A 275 24.87 -0.76 -20.41
N LYS A 276 24.61 -0.89 -21.72
CA LYS A 276 23.33 -0.56 -22.35
C LYS A 276 22.21 -1.48 -21.89
N PHE A 277 22.54 -2.71 -21.54
CA PHE A 277 21.57 -3.76 -21.24
C PHE A 277 21.73 -4.26 -19.81
N LYS A 278 20.60 -4.53 -19.17
CA LYS A 278 20.54 -5.14 -17.84
C LYS A 278 20.95 -6.61 -17.87
N ALA A 279 20.60 -7.28 -18.97
CA ALA A 279 20.94 -8.67 -19.24
C ALA A 279 21.06 -8.94 -20.75
N ILE A 280 21.79 -9.98 -21.12
CA ILE A 280 21.90 -10.47 -22.49
C ILE A 280 21.41 -11.92 -22.51
N VAL A 281 20.45 -12.19 -23.38
CA VAL A 281 19.90 -13.53 -23.59
C VAL A 281 20.47 -14.11 -24.88
N ILE A 282 21.09 -15.27 -24.75
CA ILE A 282 21.63 -16.04 -25.86
C ILE A 282 20.76 -17.30 -26.04
N ALA A 283 19.85 -17.26 -27.01
CA ALA A 283 18.87 -18.31 -27.19
C ALA A 283 19.37 -19.32 -28.22
N ARG A 284 19.92 -20.46 -27.78
CA ARG A 284 20.33 -21.59 -28.59
C ARG A 284 21.29 -21.20 -29.77
N PRO A 285 22.51 -20.73 -29.49
CA PRO A 285 23.47 -20.43 -30.53
C PRO A 285 23.91 -21.76 -31.24
N ASP A 286 24.02 -21.74 -32.54
CA ASP A 286 24.58 -22.86 -33.34
C ASP A 286 25.99 -22.57 -33.82
N SER A 287 26.43 -21.35 -33.76
CA SER A 287 27.75 -20.88 -34.17
C SER A 287 28.54 -20.30 -33.01
N ALA A 288 29.86 -20.39 -33.06
CA ALA A 288 30.74 -19.87 -32.02
C ALA A 288 30.69 -18.36 -31.94
N LEU A 289 30.60 -17.86 -30.72
CA LEU A 289 30.68 -16.42 -30.45
C LEU A 289 32.14 -15.93 -30.68
N PRO A 290 32.33 -14.66 -31.06
CA PRO A 290 33.66 -14.08 -31.20
C PRO A 290 34.47 -14.21 -29.91
N GLN A 291 35.76 -14.63 -30.03
CA GLN A 291 36.64 -14.82 -28.86
C GLN A 291 37.12 -13.51 -28.21
N ARG A 292 36.80 -12.36 -28.78
CA ARG A 292 37.14 -11.02 -28.23
C ARG A 292 35.89 -10.19 -28.05
N PHE A 293 35.64 -9.90 -26.80
CA PHE A 293 34.70 -8.87 -26.36
C PHE A 293 35.44 -7.70 -25.72
#